data_7ee40a3559cbe9731b4a00d4dc436cb3
#
_entry.id   7ee40a3559cbe9731b4a00d4dc436cb3
#
_cell.length_a   1.000
_cell.length_b   1.000
_cell.length_c   1.000
_cell.angle_alpha   90.00
_cell.angle_beta   90.00
_cell.angle_gamma   90.00
#
_symmetry.space_group_name_H-M   'P 1'
#
loop_
_entity.id
_entity.type
_entity.pdbx_description
1 polymer ?
#
loop_
_entity_poly.entity_id
_entity_poly.type
_entity_poly.pdbx_seq_one_letter_code
_entity_poly.pdbx_strand_id
1 'polypeptide(L)'
;MKIGVILVTFNRLDKLKIALECYEKQTHKPEYIYVINNHSTDGTDGYLKEWLAGNGICERLVLELPYNSGGAGGFHDGLEAGLKKDADWLWVADDDAYPEPDAFEKINDYYESLSKDEKNGIAALCSAVINNGKIHYAHRNHLNLSKFKCKFRESSPQEYEKKAFDIDVFSYVGTLISKTALLEQGLCEKEYFIYCDDQEHALRIRKAGRIVVVPESRVIHNTPGFDDKGIFWGMYYHARNNLLMMRKHFPNRYYLLKMTKAYVVKASILSKNDKKTRDLYKAAYKDAFHNKKGIHEIYKPGWKY
;
A
#
# COMPACT_ATOMS: atom_id res chain seq x y z
N MET A 1 2.25 18.48 -13.04
CA MET A 1 1.84 17.05 -13.11
C MET A 1 0.32 16.94 -13.02
N LYS A 2 -0.32 16.04 -13.78
CA LYS A 2 -1.73 15.67 -13.60
C LYS A 2 -1.84 14.51 -12.62
N ILE A 3 -2.47 14.73 -11.49
CA ILE A 3 -2.58 13.76 -10.38
C ILE A 3 -4.02 13.30 -10.24
N GLY A 4 -4.27 11.99 -10.31
CA GLY A 4 -5.53 11.36 -9.89
C GLY A 4 -5.36 10.70 -8.52
N VAL A 5 -6.33 10.87 -7.63
CA VAL A 5 -6.33 10.24 -6.30
C VAL A 5 -7.17 8.96 -6.32
N ILE A 6 -6.61 7.86 -5.83
CA ILE A 6 -7.29 6.58 -5.58
C ILE A 6 -7.30 6.36 -4.08
N LEU A 7 -8.47 6.46 -3.47
CA LEU A 7 -8.68 6.37 -2.01
C LEU A 7 -9.57 5.17 -1.70
N VAL A 8 -9.02 4.17 -1.01
CA VAL A 8 -9.75 2.95 -0.64
C VAL A 8 -10.32 3.08 0.77
N THR A 9 -11.59 2.73 0.97
CA THR A 9 -12.23 2.75 2.28
C THR A 9 -13.05 1.49 2.54
N PHE A 10 -13.12 1.08 3.82
CA PHE A 10 -13.99 0.01 4.29
C PHE A 10 -14.38 0.20 5.76
N ASN A 11 -15.65 0.52 6.03
CA ASN A 11 -16.21 0.66 7.40
C ASN A 11 -15.38 1.61 8.30
N ARG A 12 -15.02 2.79 7.76
CA ARG A 12 -14.23 3.81 8.46
C ARG A 12 -14.70 5.22 8.08
N LEU A 13 -16.01 5.46 8.08
CA LEU A 13 -16.62 6.72 7.64
C LEU A 13 -15.97 7.95 8.26
N ASP A 14 -15.69 7.94 9.57
CA ASP A 14 -15.10 9.10 10.26
C ASP A 14 -13.68 9.43 9.74
N LYS A 15 -12.88 8.40 9.44
CA LYS A 15 -11.55 8.57 8.85
C LYS A 15 -11.62 9.06 7.41
N LEU A 16 -12.52 8.49 6.63
CA LEU A 16 -12.75 8.89 5.25
C LEU A 16 -13.11 10.38 5.14
N LYS A 17 -13.97 10.90 6.01
CA LYS A 17 -14.32 12.33 6.06
C LYS A 17 -13.10 13.20 6.20
N ILE A 18 -12.21 12.87 7.15
CA ILE A 18 -10.97 13.62 7.38
C ILE A 18 -10.05 13.52 6.15
N ALA A 19 -9.90 12.33 5.57
CA ALA A 19 -9.08 12.13 4.37
C ALA A 19 -9.57 12.99 3.21
N LEU A 20 -10.87 12.96 2.91
CA LEU A 20 -11.46 13.78 1.84
C LEU A 20 -11.24 15.27 2.06
N GLU A 21 -11.37 15.77 3.29
CA GLU A 21 -11.05 17.17 3.61
C GLU A 21 -9.57 17.51 3.35
N CYS A 22 -8.63 16.58 3.62
CA CYS A 22 -7.21 16.80 3.34
C CYS A 22 -6.93 16.86 1.83
N TYR A 23 -7.58 15.99 1.03
CA TYR A 23 -7.45 16.03 -0.43
C TYR A 23 -8.09 17.27 -1.05
N GLU A 24 -9.23 17.72 -0.53
CA GLU A 24 -9.91 18.96 -0.97
C GLU A 24 -9.11 20.23 -0.62
N LYS A 25 -8.18 20.17 0.33
CA LYS A 25 -7.33 21.31 0.74
C LYS A 25 -5.96 21.34 0.06
N GLN A 26 -5.68 20.43 -0.89
CA GLN A 26 -4.38 20.42 -1.56
C GLN A 26 -4.15 21.70 -2.36
N THR A 27 -2.96 22.32 -2.20
CA THR A 27 -2.55 23.53 -2.92
C THR A 27 -2.33 23.24 -4.41
N HIS A 28 -1.72 22.11 -4.75
CA HIS A 28 -1.73 21.54 -6.10
C HIS A 28 -2.93 20.61 -6.25
N LYS A 29 -3.95 21.09 -6.95
CA LYS A 29 -5.25 20.38 -7.07
C LYS A 29 -5.10 19.09 -7.88
N PRO A 30 -5.65 17.95 -7.41
CA PRO A 30 -5.76 16.76 -8.22
C PRO A 30 -6.79 16.96 -9.35
N GLU A 31 -6.67 16.18 -10.44
CA GLU A 31 -7.65 16.15 -11.52
C GLU A 31 -8.96 15.53 -11.05
N TYR A 32 -8.86 14.50 -10.19
CA TYR A 32 -9.99 13.84 -9.59
C TYR A 32 -9.64 13.18 -8.26
N ILE A 33 -10.68 12.96 -7.44
CA ILE A 33 -10.64 12.09 -6.25
C ILE A 33 -11.60 10.92 -6.51
N TYR A 34 -11.05 9.73 -6.63
CA TYR A 34 -11.80 8.50 -6.85
C TYR A 34 -11.82 7.67 -5.55
N VAL A 35 -12.96 7.66 -4.88
CA VAL A 35 -13.17 6.84 -3.67
C VAL A 35 -13.63 5.45 -4.08
N ILE A 36 -12.93 4.42 -3.58
CA ILE A 36 -13.30 3.02 -3.76
C ILE A 36 -13.93 2.55 -2.45
N ASN A 37 -15.26 2.49 -2.44
CA ASN A 37 -16.00 1.96 -1.31
C ASN A 37 -16.03 0.43 -1.38
N ASN A 38 -15.24 -0.20 -0.53
CA ASN A 38 -15.04 -1.64 -0.53
C ASN A 38 -16.17 -2.38 0.21
N HIS A 39 -17.43 -2.06 -0.16
CA HIS A 39 -18.64 -2.63 0.42
C HIS A 39 -18.85 -2.27 1.90
N SER A 40 -18.76 -0.99 2.25
CA SER A 40 -19.00 -0.52 3.62
C SER A 40 -20.47 -0.63 4.03
N THR A 41 -20.70 -0.78 5.34
CA THR A 41 -22.03 -0.93 5.95
C THR A 41 -22.27 0.03 7.11
N ASP A 42 -21.39 1.03 7.29
CA ASP A 42 -21.37 2.00 8.39
C ASP A 42 -21.97 3.38 8.02
N GLY A 43 -22.69 3.45 6.89
CA GLY A 43 -23.25 4.70 6.36
C GLY A 43 -22.35 5.42 5.35
N THR A 44 -21.20 4.85 5.00
CA THR A 44 -20.24 5.41 4.02
C THR A 44 -20.92 5.67 2.67
N ASP A 45 -21.75 4.76 2.17
CA ASP A 45 -22.47 4.89 0.89
C ASP A 45 -23.42 6.11 0.87
N GLY A 46 -24.15 6.35 1.95
CA GLY A 46 -25.00 7.53 2.11
C GLY A 46 -24.19 8.82 2.07
N TYR A 47 -23.12 8.89 2.85
CA TYR A 47 -22.22 10.03 2.86
C TYR A 47 -21.57 10.30 1.50
N LEU A 48 -21.13 9.28 0.78
CA LEU A 48 -20.52 9.42 -0.53
C LEU A 48 -21.49 9.95 -1.59
N LYS A 49 -22.78 9.59 -1.52
CA LYS A 49 -23.81 10.19 -2.38
C LYS A 49 -23.96 11.69 -2.15
N GLU A 50 -23.96 12.13 -0.88
CA GLU A 50 -24.00 13.55 -0.52
C GLU A 50 -22.72 14.27 -0.96
N TRP A 51 -21.55 13.66 -0.75
CA TRP A 51 -20.28 14.20 -1.18
C TRP A 51 -20.20 14.38 -2.69
N LEU A 52 -20.69 13.43 -3.49
CA LEU A 52 -20.78 13.55 -4.96
C LEU A 52 -21.70 14.69 -5.40
N ALA A 53 -22.79 14.95 -4.69
CA ALA A 53 -23.73 16.03 -5.01
C ALA A 53 -23.20 17.43 -4.66
N GLY A 54 -22.19 17.52 -3.80
CA GLY A 54 -21.57 18.77 -3.38
C GLY A 54 -20.57 19.33 -4.40
N ASN A 55 -20.17 20.59 -4.22
CA ASN A 55 -19.09 21.20 -4.99
C ASN A 55 -17.74 20.74 -4.45
N GLY A 56 -16.80 20.40 -5.37
CA GLY A 56 -15.42 20.02 -5.04
C GLY A 56 -14.40 20.87 -5.78
N ILE A 57 -13.13 20.74 -5.41
CA ILE A 57 -12.01 21.40 -6.10
C ILE A 57 -11.67 20.73 -7.44
N CYS A 58 -12.13 19.49 -7.64
CA CYS A 58 -11.85 18.64 -8.80
C CYS A 58 -13.01 17.68 -9.05
N GLU A 59 -12.89 16.80 -10.07
CA GLU A 59 -13.88 15.75 -10.34
C GLU A 59 -13.95 14.77 -9.15
N ARG A 60 -15.17 14.49 -8.67
CA ARG A 60 -15.44 13.53 -7.60
C ARG A 60 -16.02 12.25 -8.17
N LEU A 61 -15.47 11.11 -7.80
CA LEU A 61 -15.86 9.81 -8.34
C LEU A 61 -15.96 8.79 -7.20
N VAL A 62 -16.90 7.86 -7.34
CA VAL A 62 -17.07 6.74 -6.40
C VAL A 62 -17.22 5.43 -7.18
N LEU A 63 -16.51 4.40 -6.75
CA LEU A 63 -16.69 3.03 -7.20
C LEU A 63 -17.18 2.19 -6.01
N GLU A 64 -18.43 1.73 -6.09
CA GLU A 64 -19.01 0.79 -5.11
C GLU A 64 -18.63 -0.64 -5.50
N LEU A 65 -17.88 -1.33 -4.64
CA LEU A 65 -17.57 -2.74 -4.87
C LEU A 65 -18.69 -3.65 -4.35
N PRO A 66 -19.00 -4.75 -5.05
CA PRO A 66 -20.12 -5.63 -4.69
C PRO A 66 -19.90 -6.46 -3.41
N TYR A 67 -18.65 -6.53 -2.95
CA TYR A 67 -18.23 -7.23 -1.74
C TYR A 67 -16.88 -6.69 -1.26
N ASN A 68 -16.54 -6.94 0.00
CA ASN A 68 -15.22 -6.59 0.54
C ASN A 68 -14.13 -7.47 -0.09
N SER A 69 -13.40 -6.90 -1.03
CA SER A 69 -12.27 -7.53 -1.74
C SER A 69 -10.92 -7.38 -1.01
N GLY A 70 -10.93 -6.79 0.20
CA GLY A 70 -9.72 -6.41 0.94
C GLY A 70 -9.04 -5.17 0.37
N GLY A 71 -8.01 -4.67 1.05
CA GLY A 71 -7.24 -3.52 0.56
C GLY A 71 -6.65 -3.77 -0.82
N ALA A 72 -6.07 -4.95 -1.03
CA ALA A 72 -5.47 -5.34 -2.32
C ALA A 72 -6.47 -5.30 -3.49
N GLY A 73 -7.70 -5.80 -3.27
CA GLY A 73 -8.75 -5.73 -4.28
C GLY A 73 -9.24 -4.31 -4.53
N GLY A 74 -9.44 -3.53 -3.46
CA GLY A 74 -9.82 -2.12 -3.57
C GLY A 74 -8.80 -1.29 -4.36
N PHE A 75 -7.50 -1.43 -4.07
CA PHE A 75 -6.45 -0.76 -4.84
C PHE A 75 -6.36 -1.25 -6.29
N HIS A 76 -6.50 -2.55 -6.52
CA HIS A 76 -6.50 -3.09 -7.88
C HIS A 76 -7.60 -2.45 -8.73
N ASP A 77 -8.85 -2.53 -8.26
CA ASP A 77 -10.02 -2.05 -9.01
C ASP A 77 -10.01 -0.51 -9.11
N GLY A 78 -9.52 0.18 -8.07
CA GLY A 78 -9.32 1.63 -8.09
C GLY A 78 -8.26 2.09 -9.09
N LEU A 79 -7.11 1.44 -9.13
CA LEU A 79 -6.07 1.72 -10.12
C LEU A 79 -6.56 1.44 -11.55
N GLU A 80 -7.28 0.32 -11.76
CA GLU A 80 -7.88 0.01 -13.06
C GLU A 80 -8.86 1.09 -13.52
N ALA A 81 -9.68 1.60 -12.61
CA ALA A 81 -10.62 2.69 -12.90
C ALA A 81 -9.87 4.00 -13.17
N GLY A 82 -8.85 4.32 -12.37
CA GLY A 82 -8.00 5.50 -12.54
C GLY A 82 -7.23 5.54 -13.84
N LEU A 83 -6.77 4.39 -14.36
CA LEU A 83 -6.09 4.31 -15.66
C LEU A 83 -6.97 4.77 -16.83
N LYS A 84 -8.29 4.75 -16.70
CA LYS A 84 -9.27 5.19 -17.70
C LYS A 84 -9.52 6.70 -17.68
N LYS A 85 -8.97 7.41 -16.68
CA LYS A 85 -9.13 8.85 -16.47
C LYS A 85 -7.91 9.65 -16.96
N ASP A 86 -8.11 10.97 -17.10
CA ASP A 86 -7.06 11.89 -17.54
C ASP A 86 -6.18 12.31 -16.34
N ALA A 87 -5.20 11.46 -16.03
CA ALA A 87 -4.10 11.75 -15.12
C ALA A 87 -2.85 11.02 -15.60
N ASP A 88 -1.68 11.60 -15.35
CA ASP A 88 -0.38 10.99 -15.67
C ASP A 88 0.15 10.16 -14.49
N TRP A 89 -0.31 10.49 -13.28
CA TRP A 89 0.12 9.93 -12.03
C TRP A 89 -1.07 9.58 -11.16
N LEU A 90 -1.04 8.40 -10.54
CA LEU A 90 -2.07 7.94 -9.62
C LEU A 90 -1.52 7.92 -8.19
N TRP A 91 -2.07 8.80 -7.34
CA TRP A 91 -1.84 8.77 -5.91
C TRP A 91 -2.69 7.69 -5.26
N VAL A 92 -2.07 6.82 -4.48
CA VAL A 92 -2.73 5.72 -3.77
C VAL A 92 -2.63 5.90 -2.27
N ALA A 93 -3.76 5.75 -1.57
CA ALA A 93 -3.83 5.88 -0.12
C ALA A 93 -5.03 5.16 0.49
N ASP A 94 -4.88 4.77 1.77
CA ASP A 94 -5.97 4.35 2.63
C ASP A 94 -6.76 5.56 3.18
N ASP A 95 -7.96 5.31 3.69
CA ASP A 95 -8.86 6.30 4.30
C ASP A 95 -8.35 6.93 5.60
N ASP A 96 -7.22 6.48 6.13
CA ASP A 96 -6.53 7.04 7.30
C ASP A 96 -5.13 7.62 6.98
N ALA A 97 -4.86 7.87 5.71
CA ALA A 97 -3.67 8.55 5.23
C ALA A 97 -4.01 10.00 4.84
N TYR A 98 -3.55 10.95 5.63
CA TYR A 98 -3.91 12.38 5.54
C TYR A 98 -2.73 13.18 4.99
N PRO A 99 -2.73 13.58 3.70
CA PRO A 99 -1.67 14.41 3.16
C PRO A 99 -1.71 15.81 3.78
N GLU A 100 -0.53 16.38 4.07
CA GLU A 100 -0.43 17.80 4.43
C GLU A 100 -0.89 18.66 3.23
N PRO A 101 -1.38 19.89 3.44
CA PRO A 101 -2.00 20.69 2.37
C PRO A 101 -1.11 20.97 1.17
N ASP A 102 0.21 20.97 1.33
CA ASP A 102 1.21 21.19 0.27
C ASP A 102 1.89 19.90 -0.21
N ALA A 103 1.39 18.72 0.18
CA ALA A 103 2.03 17.45 -0.12
C ALA A 103 2.17 17.22 -1.64
N PHE A 104 1.13 17.50 -2.42
CA PHE A 104 1.17 17.34 -3.87
C PHE A 104 2.04 18.42 -4.54
N GLU A 105 2.00 19.65 -4.04
CA GLU A 105 2.86 20.75 -4.51
C GLU A 105 4.34 20.40 -4.34
N LYS A 106 4.76 19.93 -3.16
CA LYS A 106 6.15 19.52 -2.90
C LYS A 106 6.65 18.42 -3.84
N ILE A 107 5.80 17.42 -4.12
CA ILE A 107 6.14 16.38 -5.10
C ILE A 107 6.23 16.97 -6.51
N ASN A 108 5.26 17.82 -6.90
CA ASN A 108 5.25 18.46 -8.20
C ASN A 108 6.49 19.34 -8.40
N ASP A 109 6.86 20.16 -7.42
CA ASP A 109 8.03 21.05 -7.47
C ASP A 109 9.33 20.26 -7.61
N TYR A 110 9.46 19.18 -6.84
CA TYR A 110 10.59 18.27 -7.00
C TYR A 110 10.65 17.72 -8.42
N TYR A 111 9.53 17.15 -8.91
CA TYR A 111 9.45 16.56 -10.25
C TYR A 111 9.74 17.59 -11.34
N GLU A 112 9.18 18.80 -11.26
CA GLU A 112 9.41 19.85 -12.26
C GLU A 112 10.84 20.40 -12.24
N SER A 113 11.56 20.28 -11.12
CA SER A 113 12.97 20.65 -11.01
C SER A 113 13.93 19.71 -11.75
N LEU A 114 13.45 18.54 -12.18
CA LEU A 114 14.26 17.52 -12.85
C LEU A 114 14.39 17.77 -14.37
N SER A 115 15.49 17.33 -14.95
CA SER A 115 15.63 17.27 -16.40
C SER A 115 14.65 16.26 -17.01
N LYS A 116 14.44 16.35 -18.34
CA LYS A 116 13.54 15.44 -19.06
C LYS A 116 13.95 13.96 -18.90
N ASP A 117 15.25 13.68 -18.94
CA ASP A 117 15.78 12.32 -18.83
C ASP A 117 15.59 11.75 -17.42
N GLU A 118 15.79 12.57 -16.39
CA GLU A 118 15.51 12.19 -15.00
C GLU A 118 14.03 11.92 -14.78
N LYS A 119 13.13 12.78 -15.32
CA LYS A 119 11.67 12.59 -15.27
C LYS A 119 11.25 11.26 -15.89
N ASN A 120 11.78 10.93 -17.06
CA ASN A 120 11.49 9.68 -17.77
C ASN A 120 11.96 8.43 -17.00
N GLY A 121 12.95 8.57 -16.12
CA GLY A 121 13.49 7.49 -15.29
C GLY A 121 12.70 7.22 -14.01
N ILE A 122 11.62 7.99 -13.69
CA ILE A 122 10.86 7.82 -12.44
C ILE A 122 9.58 7.02 -12.68
N ALA A 123 9.44 5.93 -11.94
CA ALA A 123 8.25 5.08 -11.94
C ALA A 123 7.27 5.42 -10.79
N ALA A 124 7.79 5.87 -9.63
CA ALA A 124 6.97 6.30 -8.51
C ALA A 124 7.64 7.39 -7.67
N LEU A 125 6.82 8.24 -7.07
CA LEU A 125 7.20 9.27 -6.11
C LEU A 125 6.47 9.02 -4.79
N CYS A 126 7.17 9.17 -3.67
CA CYS A 126 6.63 8.84 -2.35
C CYS A 126 6.82 10.00 -1.37
N SER A 127 5.80 10.27 -0.58
CA SER A 127 5.89 11.18 0.56
C SER A 127 6.57 10.52 1.76
N ALA A 128 7.07 11.32 2.70
CA ALA A 128 7.38 10.87 4.04
C ALA A 128 6.09 10.53 4.79
N VAL A 129 6.05 9.40 5.48
CA VAL A 129 4.91 9.01 6.33
C VAL A 129 5.21 9.41 7.77
N ILE A 130 4.26 10.12 8.37
CA ILE A 130 4.37 10.64 9.74
C ILE A 130 3.42 9.85 10.65
N ASN A 131 3.96 9.26 11.71
CA ASN A 131 3.18 8.60 12.77
C ASN A 131 3.49 9.26 14.11
N ASN A 132 2.45 9.81 14.76
CA ASN A 132 2.59 10.52 16.04
C ASN A 132 3.71 11.59 16.02
N GLY A 133 3.76 12.40 14.96
CA GLY A 133 4.71 13.49 14.78
C GLY A 133 6.14 13.08 14.42
N LYS A 134 6.39 11.80 14.15
CA LYS A 134 7.71 11.28 13.77
C LYS A 134 7.66 10.56 12.43
N ILE A 135 8.76 10.58 11.67
CA ILE A 135 8.87 9.81 10.42
C ILE A 135 8.76 8.32 10.75
N HIS A 136 7.88 7.63 10.02
CA HIS A 136 7.68 6.19 10.13
C HIS A 136 8.42 5.48 8.99
N TYR A 137 9.64 5.08 9.24
CA TYR A 137 10.59 4.56 8.24
C TYR A 137 10.12 3.26 7.57
N ALA A 138 9.29 2.47 8.24
CA ALA A 138 8.82 1.16 7.75
C ALA A 138 8.05 1.21 6.42
N HIS A 139 7.56 2.39 6.01
CA HIS A 139 6.83 2.57 4.75
C HIS A 139 7.73 2.69 3.51
N ARG A 140 9.03 2.95 3.71
CA ARG A 140 10.01 3.18 2.63
C ARG A 140 11.24 2.31 2.86
N ASN A 141 11.45 1.33 1.98
CA ASN A 141 12.42 0.28 2.21
C ASN A 141 13.39 0.09 1.06
N HIS A 142 14.62 -0.26 1.40
CA HIS A 142 15.63 -0.77 0.48
C HIS A 142 15.62 -2.29 0.44
N LEU A 143 15.92 -2.86 -0.72
CA LEU A 143 16.10 -4.28 -0.88
C LEU A 143 17.56 -4.65 -0.61
N ASN A 144 17.83 -5.32 0.48
CA ASN A 144 19.15 -5.85 0.82
C ASN A 144 19.26 -7.32 0.41
N LEU A 145 20.02 -7.55 -0.67
CA LEU A 145 20.30 -8.89 -1.20
C LEU A 145 21.76 -9.26 -0.94
N SER A 146 21.96 -10.41 -0.32
CA SER A 146 23.28 -11.06 -0.21
C SER A 146 23.15 -12.54 -0.53
N LYS A 147 24.30 -13.27 -0.60
CA LYS A 147 24.28 -14.71 -0.94
C LYS A 147 23.24 -15.54 -0.12
N PHE A 148 22.98 -15.16 1.13
CA PHE A 148 22.11 -15.89 2.05
C PHE A 148 20.95 -15.08 2.64
N LYS A 149 20.84 -13.78 2.31
CA LYS A 149 19.83 -12.89 2.90
C LYS A 149 19.09 -12.14 1.82
N CYS A 150 17.76 -12.16 1.92
CA CYS A 150 16.86 -11.25 1.21
C CYS A 150 15.99 -10.59 2.28
N LYS A 151 16.21 -9.31 2.52
CA LYS A 151 15.50 -8.52 3.54
C LYS A 151 15.17 -7.14 3.01
N PHE A 152 14.06 -6.59 3.44
CA PHE A 152 13.78 -5.16 3.36
C PHE A 152 14.47 -4.48 4.56
N ARG A 153 15.12 -3.36 4.30
CA ARG A 153 15.75 -2.48 5.28
C ARG A 153 15.07 -1.14 5.20
N GLU A 154 14.55 -0.67 6.29
CA GLU A 154 14.00 0.68 6.39
C GLU A 154 15.01 1.74 5.96
N SER A 155 14.53 2.81 5.36
CA SER A 155 15.34 3.99 5.07
C SER A 155 15.84 4.63 6.36
N SER A 156 17.01 5.23 6.31
CA SER A 156 17.67 5.81 7.49
C SER A 156 17.23 7.26 7.73
N PRO A 157 17.35 7.79 8.97
CA PRO A 157 17.11 9.20 9.25
C PRO A 157 17.87 10.16 8.35
N GLN A 158 19.14 9.85 8.04
CA GLN A 158 20.02 10.68 7.19
C GLN A 158 19.54 10.76 5.74
N GLU A 159 18.79 9.76 5.25
CA GLU A 159 18.19 9.82 3.92
C GLU A 159 17.06 10.84 3.87
N TYR A 160 16.28 10.99 4.95
CA TYR A 160 15.21 11.98 5.04
C TYR A 160 15.69 13.43 5.23
N GLU A 161 16.99 13.66 5.46
CA GLU A 161 17.63 14.99 5.47
C GLU A 161 17.94 15.49 4.06
N LYS A 162 17.87 14.60 3.04
CA LYS A 162 18.12 14.93 1.64
C LYS A 162 16.88 15.54 1.00
N LYS A 163 17.07 16.28 -0.11
CA LYS A 163 15.97 16.78 -0.94
C LYS A 163 15.11 15.62 -1.48
N ALA A 164 15.75 14.52 -1.88
CA ALA A 164 15.11 13.28 -2.31
C ALA A 164 16.10 12.11 -2.25
N PHE A 165 15.58 10.87 -2.22
CA PHE A 165 16.39 9.65 -2.24
C PHE A 165 15.64 8.47 -2.84
N ASP A 166 16.37 7.50 -3.38
CA ASP A 166 15.82 6.31 -4.00
C ASP A 166 15.52 5.22 -2.97
N ILE A 167 14.47 4.44 -3.24
CA ILE A 167 14.12 3.24 -2.49
C ILE A 167 13.78 2.09 -3.45
N ASP A 168 13.59 0.89 -2.91
CA ASP A 168 13.20 -0.29 -3.69
C ASP A 168 11.74 -0.69 -3.47
N VAL A 169 11.17 -0.38 -2.29
CA VAL A 169 9.85 -0.86 -1.88
C VAL A 169 9.11 0.23 -1.12
N PHE A 170 7.91 0.53 -1.56
CA PHE A 170 6.96 1.46 -0.92
C PHE A 170 5.78 0.72 -0.28
N SER A 171 5.04 1.42 0.58
CA SER A 171 3.64 1.12 0.91
C SER A 171 2.70 2.08 0.18
N TYR A 172 1.41 1.73 0.07
CA TYR A 172 0.40 2.59 -0.56
C TYR A 172 0.02 3.83 0.26
N VAL A 173 0.66 4.07 1.38
CA VAL A 173 0.47 5.30 2.17
C VAL A 173 1.26 6.44 1.52
N GLY A 174 0.56 7.30 0.77
CA GLY A 174 1.15 8.47 0.15
C GLY A 174 2.19 8.15 -0.93
N THR A 175 1.79 7.33 -1.90
CA THR A 175 2.61 6.95 -3.06
C THR A 175 1.93 7.34 -4.35
N LEU A 176 2.66 8.03 -5.21
CA LEU A 176 2.27 8.46 -6.54
C LEU A 176 2.95 7.55 -7.56
N ILE A 177 2.19 6.80 -8.34
CA ILE A 177 2.70 5.84 -9.33
C ILE A 177 2.42 6.38 -10.72
N SER A 178 3.42 6.36 -11.60
CA SER A 178 3.24 6.82 -12.98
C SER A 178 2.30 5.90 -13.75
N LYS A 179 1.42 6.48 -14.56
CA LYS A 179 0.50 5.74 -15.43
C LYS A 179 1.26 4.80 -16.38
N THR A 180 2.40 5.24 -16.90
CA THR A 180 3.27 4.43 -17.76
C THR A 180 3.78 3.19 -17.02
N ALA A 181 4.28 3.35 -15.79
CA ALA A 181 4.74 2.20 -15.00
C ALA A 181 3.61 1.21 -14.67
N LEU A 182 2.40 1.71 -14.40
CA LEU A 182 1.22 0.85 -14.20
C LEU A 182 0.85 0.06 -15.46
N LEU A 183 0.90 0.69 -16.63
CA LEU A 183 0.61 0.03 -17.91
C LEU A 183 1.66 -1.03 -18.26
N GLU A 184 2.93 -0.79 -17.96
CA GLU A 184 4.04 -1.71 -18.22
C GLU A 184 4.10 -2.87 -17.24
N GLN A 185 3.91 -2.61 -15.95
CA GLN A 185 4.14 -3.59 -14.88
C GLN A 185 2.85 -4.22 -14.34
N GLY A 186 1.69 -3.71 -14.77
CA GLY A 186 0.37 -4.16 -14.34
C GLY A 186 -0.02 -3.67 -12.95
N LEU A 187 -1.24 -3.99 -12.55
CA LEU A 187 -1.85 -3.60 -11.28
C LEU A 187 -1.42 -4.53 -10.13
N CYS A 188 -1.68 -4.13 -8.88
CA CYS A 188 -1.40 -4.98 -7.72
C CYS A 188 -2.21 -6.29 -7.75
N GLU A 189 -1.71 -7.29 -7.04
CA GLU A 189 -2.32 -8.63 -6.97
C GLU A 189 -3.56 -8.63 -6.07
N LYS A 190 -4.75 -8.44 -6.63
CA LYS A 190 -6.01 -8.38 -5.86
C LYS A 190 -6.27 -9.60 -4.98
N GLU A 191 -5.80 -10.77 -5.41
CA GLU A 191 -5.97 -12.02 -4.68
C GLU A 191 -5.11 -12.13 -3.41
N TYR A 192 -4.24 -11.14 -3.15
CA TYR A 192 -3.55 -11.05 -1.86
C TYR A 192 -4.53 -10.70 -0.73
N PHE A 193 -5.63 -10.06 -1.03
CA PHE A 193 -6.66 -9.59 -0.12
C PHE A 193 -6.16 -8.45 0.79
N ILE A 194 -5.10 -8.66 1.56
CA ILE A 194 -4.46 -7.67 2.42
C ILE A 194 -3.02 -8.06 2.75
N TYR A 195 -2.15 -7.09 2.97
CA TYR A 195 -0.72 -7.19 3.27
C TYR A 195 0.15 -7.75 2.13
N CYS A 196 1.28 -7.15 1.96
CA CYS A 196 2.31 -7.44 0.96
C CYS A 196 1.89 -7.19 -0.50
N ASP A 197 0.69 -6.72 -0.77
CA ASP A 197 0.22 -6.33 -2.10
C ASP A 197 0.96 -5.09 -2.61
N ASP A 198 1.15 -4.09 -1.75
CA ASP A 198 1.95 -2.89 -1.99
C ASP A 198 3.44 -3.20 -2.22
N GLN A 199 4.02 -4.06 -1.38
CA GLN A 199 5.42 -4.47 -1.47
C GLN A 199 5.69 -5.30 -2.74
N GLU A 200 4.78 -6.22 -3.07
CA GLU A 200 4.83 -7.01 -4.31
C GLU A 200 4.74 -6.10 -5.53
N HIS A 201 3.82 -5.13 -5.49
CA HIS A 201 3.64 -4.16 -6.57
C HIS A 201 4.86 -3.25 -6.71
N ALA A 202 5.44 -2.75 -5.62
CA ALA A 202 6.68 -1.97 -5.64
C ALA A 202 7.83 -2.72 -6.31
N LEU A 203 7.98 -4.03 -6.04
CA LEU A 203 8.99 -4.89 -6.69
C LEU A 203 8.79 -5.04 -8.20
N ARG A 204 7.58 -4.83 -8.71
CA ARG A 204 7.33 -4.75 -10.16
C ARG A 204 7.54 -3.35 -10.68
N ILE A 205 6.97 -2.33 -10.06
CA ILE A 205 7.06 -0.92 -10.46
C ILE A 205 8.51 -0.45 -10.59
N ARG A 206 9.40 -0.86 -9.67
CA ARG A 206 10.84 -0.54 -9.76
C ARG A 206 11.54 -1.04 -11.03
N LYS A 207 10.94 -1.93 -11.80
CA LYS A 207 11.48 -2.39 -13.08
C LYS A 207 11.21 -1.41 -14.22
N ALA A 208 10.18 -0.58 -14.08
CA ALA A 208 9.88 0.50 -15.02
C ALA A 208 10.70 1.78 -14.76
N GLY A 209 11.31 1.93 -13.57
CA GLY A 209 12.09 3.11 -13.23
C GLY A 209 12.36 3.24 -11.73
N ARG A 210 12.94 4.36 -11.35
CA ARG A 210 13.29 4.70 -9.97
C ARG A 210 12.02 4.95 -9.14
N ILE A 211 12.08 4.55 -7.89
CA ILE A 211 11.11 4.93 -6.85
C ILE A 211 11.79 5.93 -5.94
N VAL A 212 11.30 7.15 -5.91
CA VAL A 212 11.95 8.27 -5.24
C VAL A 212 11.10 8.78 -4.09
N VAL A 213 11.68 8.96 -2.92
CA VAL A 213 11.06 9.61 -1.77
C VAL A 213 11.38 11.10 -1.81
N VAL A 214 10.36 11.94 -1.61
CA VAL A 214 10.44 13.40 -1.45
C VAL A 214 10.09 13.72 0.01
N PRO A 215 11.07 13.88 0.92
CA PRO A 215 10.82 14.02 2.36
C PRO A 215 10.01 15.26 2.77
N GLU A 216 10.05 16.32 1.98
CA GLU A 216 9.26 17.55 2.22
C GLU A 216 7.76 17.31 2.01
N SER A 217 7.37 16.39 1.14
CA SER A 217 5.99 15.94 1.00
C SER A 217 5.65 14.99 2.15
N ARG A 218 4.57 15.25 2.88
CA ARG A 218 4.25 14.50 4.09
C ARG A 218 2.81 13.99 4.10
N VAL A 219 2.64 12.81 4.66
CA VAL A 219 1.34 12.18 4.91
C VAL A 219 1.27 11.72 6.36
N ILE A 220 0.27 12.14 7.08
CA ILE A 220 0.03 11.72 8.46
C ILE A 220 -0.75 10.39 8.42
N HIS A 221 -0.22 9.37 9.08
CA HIS A 221 -0.83 8.04 9.15
C HIS A 221 -0.62 7.46 10.56
N ASN A 222 -1.50 7.87 11.47
CA ASN A 222 -1.44 7.49 12.87
C ASN A 222 -2.12 6.13 13.10
N THR A 223 -1.35 5.05 12.96
CA THR A 223 -1.84 3.69 13.16
C THR A 223 -0.98 2.93 14.16
N PRO A 224 -1.59 2.02 14.95
CA PRO A 224 -0.83 1.08 15.77
C PRO A 224 0.08 0.23 14.90
N GLY A 225 1.26 -0.12 15.40
CA GLY A 225 2.15 -1.07 14.76
C GLY A 225 1.47 -2.43 14.53
N PHE A 226 2.00 -3.19 13.57
CA PHE A 226 1.47 -4.53 13.27
C PHE A 226 1.52 -5.46 14.50
N ASP A 227 2.60 -5.39 15.25
CA ASP A 227 2.83 -6.24 16.43
C ASP A 227 1.95 -5.83 17.63
N ASP A 228 1.46 -4.58 17.68
CA ASP A 228 0.58 -4.09 18.75
C ASP A 228 -0.84 -4.67 18.69
N LYS A 229 -1.22 -5.25 17.57
CA LYS A 229 -2.56 -5.81 17.34
C LYS A 229 -2.78 -7.18 17.99
N GLY A 230 -1.74 -7.79 18.57
CA GLY A 230 -1.81 -9.16 19.06
C GLY A 230 -2.05 -10.19 17.95
N ILE A 231 -2.63 -11.35 18.30
CA ILE A 231 -2.93 -12.40 17.31
C ILE A 231 -4.28 -12.12 16.64
N PHE A 232 -4.28 -11.92 15.32
CA PHE A 232 -5.47 -11.66 14.52
C PHE A 232 -5.38 -12.29 13.13
N TRP A 233 -6.51 -12.34 12.44
CA TRP A 233 -6.65 -13.00 11.13
C TRP A 233 -5.67 -12.48 10.05
N GLY A 234 -5.32 -11.21 10.10
CA GLY A 234 -4.39 -10.61 9.14
C GLY A 234 -2.99 -11.21 9.15
N MET A 235 -2.57 -11.81 10.27
CA MET A 235 -1.28 -12.52 10.35
C MET A 235 -1.19 -13.70 9.39
N TYR A 236 -2.32 -14.35 9.08
CA TYR A 236 -2.39 -15.39 8.06
C TYR A 236 -1.98 -14.83 6.70
N TYR A 237 -2.59 -13.72 6.27
CA TYR A 237 -2.29 -13.10 4.97
C TYR A 237 -0.86 -12.59 4.89
N HIS A 238 -0.41 -11.89 5.92
CA HIS A 238 0.99 -11.43 5.98
C HIS A 238 1.97 -12.59 5.84
N ALA A 239 1.75 -13.71 6.52
CA ALA A 239 2.62 -14.89 6.44
C ALA A 239 2.55 -15.56 5.07
N ARG A 240 1.35 -15.78 4.51
CA ARG A 240 1.13 -16.38 3.20
C ARG A 240 1.71 -15.52 2.08
N ASN A 241 1.30 -14.26 2.03
CA ASN A 241 1.63 -13.35 0.91
C ASN A 241 3.12 -13.02 0.87
N ASN A 242 3.77 -12.90 2.04
CA ASN A 242 5.20 -12.70 2.10
C ASN A 242 5.97 -13.87 1.43
N LEU A 243 5.51 -15.10 1.60
CA LEU A 243 6.12 -16.26 0.93
C LEU A 243 5.77 -16.33 -0.56
N LEU A 244 4.55 -15.97 -0.95
CA LEU A 244 4.15 -15.86 -2.36
C LEU A 244 4.99 -14.81 -3.09
N MET A 245 5.17 -13.63 -2.49
CA MET A 245 6.03 -12.56 -3.01
C MET A 245 7.49 -13.03 -3.13
N MET A 246 8.03 -13.70 -2.11
CA MET A 246 9.38 -14.25 -2.15
C MET A 246 9.58 -15.25 -3.28
N ARG A 247 8.61 -16.14 -3.48
CA ARG A 247 8.62 -17.13 -4.56
C ARG A 247 8.57 -16.50 -5.94
N LYS A 248 7.81 -15.41 -6.09
CA LYS A 248 7.61 -14.72 -7.38
C LYS A 248 8.84 -13.88 -7.79
N HIS A 249 9.48 -13.19 -6.85
CA HIS A 249 10.48 -12.16 -7.14
C HIS A 249 11.93 -12.57 -6.87
N PHE A 250 12.15 -13.64 -6.11
CA PHE A 250 13.49 -13.98 -5.65
C PHE A 250 13.87 -15.42 -5.99
N PRO A 251 15.19 -15.71 -6.15
CA PRO A 251 15.66 -17.06 -6.36
C PRO A 251 15.12 -18.06 -5.33
N ASN A 252 14.79 -19.28 -5.77
CA ASN A 252 14.17 -20.33 -4.95
C ASN A 252 14.89 -20.59 -3.61
N ARG A 253 16.23 -20.42 -3.57
CA ARG A 253 17.00 -20.59 -2.33
C ARG A 253 16.50 -19.68 -1.19
N TYR A 254 16.15 -18.43 -1.48
CA TYR A 254 15.63 -17.49 -0.45
C TYR A 254 14.23 -17.89 0.01
N TYR A 255 13.39 -18.28 -0.94
CA TYR A 255 12.06 -18.80 -0.64
C TYR A 255 12.14 -20.04 0.25
N LEU A 256 12.95 -21.04 -0.11
CA LEU A 256 13.11 -22.28 0.66
C LEU A 256 13.67 -22.03 2.05
N LEU A 257 14.72 -21.21 2.19
CA LEU A 257 15.27 -20.82 3.50
C LEU A 257 14.24 -20.12 4.39
N LYS A 258 13.45 -19.20 3.79
CA LYS A 258 12.42 -18.47 4.53
C LYS A 258 11.26 -19.40 4.93
N MET A 259 10.83 -20.28 4.03
CA MET A 259 9.79 -21.27 4.28
C MET A 259 10.21 -22.23 5.42
N THR A 260 11.41 -22.80 5.36
CA THR A 260 11.95 -23.68 6.41
C THR A 260 12.01 -22.97 7.75
N LYS A 261 12.60 -21.77 7.79
CA LYS A 261 12.68 -20.96 9.01
C LYS A 261 11.30 -20.62 9.55
N ALA A 262 10.37 -20.20 8.71
CA ALA A 262 9.02 -19.85 9.12
C ALA A 262 8.29 -21.06 9.72
N TYR A 263 8.35 -22.21 9.05
CA TYR A 263 7.70 -23.43 9.53
C TYR A 263 8.28 -23.92 10.85
N VAL A 264 9.62 -24.01 10.96
CA VAL A 264 10.30 -24.46 12.17
C VAL A 264 10.13 -23.46 13.31
N VAL A 265 10.36 -22.16 13.08
CA VAL A 265 10.35 -21.17 14.17
C VAL A 265 8.92 -20.77 14.52
N LYS A 266 8.15 -20.23 13.57
CA LYS A 266 6.82 -19.69 13.90
C LYS A 266 5.78 -20.76 14.16
N ALA A 267 5.68 -21.76 13.28
CA ALA A 267 4.64 -22.79 13.39
C ALA A 267 4.96 -23.90 14.40
N SER A 268 6.19 -24.05 14.87
CA SER A 268 6.57 -25.13 15.79
C SER A 268 7.11 -24.61 17.11
N ILE A 269 8.07 -23.66 17.11
CA ILE A 269 8.73 -23.19 18.34
C ILE A 269 7.92 -22.09 19.01
N LEU A 270 7.69 -20.95 18.32
CA LEU A 270 7.03 -19.77 18.91
C LEU A 270 5.57 -20.03 19.30
N SER A 271 4.90 -20.93 18.58
CA SER A 271 3.51 -21.29 18.86
C SER A 271 3.35 -22.61 19.60
N LYS A 272 4.42 -23.10 20.28
CA LYS A 272 4.42 -24.42 20.92
C LYS A 272 3.24 -24.65 21.88
N ASN A 273 2.88 -23.63 22.66
CA ASN A 273 1.81 -23.71 23.66
C ASN A 273 0.49 -23.09 23.21
N ASP A 274 0.45 -22.56 21.98
CA ASP A 274 -0.72 -21.91 21.43
C ASP A 274 -1.16 -22.60 20.12
N LYS A 275 -2.18 -23.42 20.27
CA LYS A 275 -2.75 -24.20 19.16
C LYS A 275 -3.31 -23.30 18.05
N LYS A 276 -4.04 -22.22 18.39
CA LYS A 276 -4.68 -21.35 17.39
C LYS A 276 -3.66 -20.62 16.53
N THR A 277 -2.63 -20.02 17.15
CA THR A 277 -1.49 -19.39 16.44
C THR A 277 -0.76 -20.39 15.55
N ARG A 278 -0.49 -21.59 16.07
CA ARG A 278 0.17 -22.65 15.30
C ARG A 278 -0.63 -23.05 14.06
N ASP A 279 -1.93 -23.25 14.21
CA ASP A 279 -2.81 -23.68 13.14
C ASP A 279 -2.94 -22.57 12.06
N LEU A 280 -3.00 -21.29 12.47
CA LEU A 280 -2.98 -20.14 11.58
C LEU A 280 -1.70 -20.13 10.71
N TYR A 281 -0.52 -20.21 11.31
CA TYR A 281 0.74 -20.19 10.56
C TYR A 281 0.91 -21.43 9.68
N LYS A 282 0.51 -22.62 10.14
CA LYS A 282 0.54 -23.84 9.32
C LYS A 282 -0.35 -23.71 8.08
N ALA A 283 -1.57 -23.17 8.25
CA ALA A 283 -2.47 -22.92 7.13
C ALA A 283 -1.85 -21.93 6.12
N ALA A 284 -1.31 -20.80 6.61
CA ALA A 284 -0.68 -19.79 5.77
C ALA A 284 0.49 -20.36 4.95
N TYR A 285 1.35 -21.18 5.59
CA TYR A 285 2.51 -21.77 4.91
C TYR A 285 2.12 -22.87 3.93
N LYS A 286 1.12 -23.70 4.26
CA LYS A 286 0.56 -24.70 3.36
C LYS A 286 -0.03 -24.03 2.11
N ASP A 287 -0.82 -22.96 2.28
CA ASP A 287 -1.44 -22.25 1.18
C ASP A 287 -0.41 -21.53 0.30
N ALA A 288 0.62 -20.92 0.90
CA ALA A 288 1.75 -20.36 0.15
C ALA A 288 2.51 -21.42 -0.66
N PHE A 289 2.73 -22.59 -0.09
CA PHE A 289 3.40 -23.71 -0.78
C PHE A 289 2.63 -24.16 -2.01
N HIS A 290 1.30 -24.27 -1.89
CA HIS A 290 0.41 -24.66 -3.00
C HIS A 290 0.00 -23.48 -3.90
N ASN A 291 0.59 -22.29 -3.73
CA ASN A 291 0.25 -21.06 -4.47
C ASN A 291 -1.24 -20.69 -4.36
N LYS A 292 -1.89 -21.03 -3.24
CA LYS A 292 -3.28 -20.67 -2.99
C LYS A 292 -3.38 -19.21 -2.58
N LYS A 293 -4.22 -18.45 -3.28
CA LYS A 293 -4.49 -17.03 -3.05
C LYS A 293 -5.96 -16.82 -2.66
N GLY A 294 -6.39 -15.56 -2.57
CA GLY A 294 -7.77 -15.18 -2.26
C GLY A 294 -8.09 -15.20 -0.76
N ILE A 295 -9.38 -15.03 -0.44
CA ILE A 295 -9.88 -14.98 0.94
C ILE A 295 -9.89 -16.38 1.53
N HIS A 296 -9.37 -16.52 2.76
CA HIS A 296 -9.39 -17.78 3.50
C HIS A 296 -10.73 -17.97 4.21
N GLU A 297 -11.26 -19.18 4.22
CA GLU A 297 -12.57 -19.51 4.78
C GLU A 297 -12.67 -19.21 6.29
N ILE A 298 -11.60 -19.47 7.04
CA ILE A 298 -11.53 -19.29 8.50
C ILE A 298 -10.90 -17.94 8.84
N TYR A 299 -9.68 -17.66 8.37
CA TYR A 299 -8.90 -16.47 8.72
C TYR A 299 -9.31 -15.28 7.87
N LYS A 300 -10.41 -14.61 8.24
CA LYS A 300 -10.99 -13.44 7.57
C LYS A 300 -11.56 -12.45 8.59
N PRO A 301 -11.94 -11.24 8.19
CA PRO A 301 -12.58 -10.28 9.09
C PRO A 301 -13.69 -10.93 9.92
N GLY A 302 -13.66 -10.68 11.24
CA GLY A 302 -14.57 -11.33 12.20
C GLY A 302 -14.03 -12.59 12.89
N TRP A 303 -12.90 -13.15 12.43
CA TRP A 303 -12.25 -14.25 13.16
C TRP A 303 -11.74 -13.76 14.52
N LYS A 304 -12.08 -14.48 15.57
CA LYS A 304 -11.70 -14.20 16.96
C LYS A 304 -10.67 -15.23 17.46
N TYR A 305 -9.61 -14.68 18.04
CA TYR A 305 -8.56 -15.46 18.70
C TYR A 305 -9.03 -16.07 20.03
#